data_47f57aca06f781f4c85c8f317923dc63
#
_entry.id   47f57aca06f781f4c85c8f317923dc63
#
_cell.length_a   1.000
_cell.length_b   1.000
_cell.length_c   1.000
_cell.angle_alpha   90.00
_cell.angle_beta   90.00
_cell.angle_gamma   90.00
#
_symmetry.space_group_name_H-M   'P 1'
#
loop_
_entity.id
_entity.type
_entity.pdbx_description
1 polymer ?
#
loop_
_entity_poly.entity_id
_entity_poly.type
_entity_poly.pdbx_seq_one_letter_code
_entity_poly.pdbx_strand_id
1 'polypeptide(L)'
;MPSPQILTVDLGERSYDIQVGHGLLDENPAFQALARGRSVAVISDSNVDPIYGAKVEALLAPVAHQVVRIVVPAGEASKCWQQLDAIHDRMLEARLDRKSLIVALGGGVVGDLAGFAAASFQRGIDFGQVPTSLLAQVDSSVGGKTGINHARGKNMVGAFHQPRLVVADTGTLKTLPSRELAAGLAEVIKHGAIADRTYLEQVAVDMPALLACQPEALARAILASMRIKAAVVAADEREAGVRAHLNFGHTFGHAIEVGAGYGKWLHGEAVAAGMVMAADLSVRLGRMPAEQLDELRRIITSANLPTRAPAWPVDDYLRHMAIDKKADHGIPVFVVLNGLGHAATTRADEALVRAVIADHLR
;
A
#
# COMPACT_ATOMS: atom_id res chain seq x y z
N MET A 1 3.65 -7.30 -27.28
CA MET A 1 3.75 -6.34 -26.15
C MET A 1 5.14 -6.44 -25.55
N PRO A 2 5.73 -5.40 -24.95
CA PRO A 2 7.00 -5.54 -24.26
C PRO A 2 6.84 -6.56 -23.13
N SER A 3 7.86 -7.39 -22.90
CA SER A 3 7.87 -8.36 -21.81
C SER A 3 7.74 -7.65 -20.46
N PRO A 4 7.05 -8.24 -19.46
CA PRO A 4 6.96 -7.65 -18.14
C PRO A 4 8.34 -7.49 -17.52
N GLN A 5 8.52 -6.43 -16.74
CA GLN A 5 9.68 -6.31 -15.86
C GLN A 5 9.41 -7.15 -14.61
N ILE A 6 10.38 -7.97 -14.23
CA ILE A 6 10.25 -8.90 -13.11
C ILE A 6 11.15 -8.42 -11.97
N LEU A 7 10.59 -8.39 -10.77
CA LEU A 7 11.30 -8.14 -9.52
C LEU A 7 11.01 -9.31 -8.58
N THR A 8 12.06 -10.00 -8.12
CA THR A 8 11.92 -11.05 -7.10
C THR A 8 12.06 -10.46 -5.69
N VAL A 9 11.10 -10.76 -4.82
CA VAL A 9 11.20 -10.51 -3.38
C VAL A 9 11.85 -11.74 -2.75
N ASP A 10 13.10 -11.59 -2.30
CA ASP A 10 13.88 -12.70 -1.75
C ASP A 10 13.55 -12.93 -0.27
N LEU A 11 12.86 -14.04 0.01
CA LEU A 11 12.48 -14.52 1.34
C LEU A 11 12.79 -16.02 1.50
N GLY A 12 13.84 -16.51 0.84
CA GLY A 12 14.18 -17.93 0.81
C GLY A 12 13.08 -18.78 0.16
N GLU A 13 12.57 -19.79 0.85
CA GLU A 13 11.50 -20.66 0.34
C GLU A 13 10.16 -19.93 0.07
N ARG A 14 9.98 -18.74 0.63
CA ARG A 14 8.79 -17.90 0.46
C ARG A 14 9.00 -16.77 -0.55
N SER A 15 10.10 -16.81 -1.32
CA SER A 15 10.36 -15.85 -2.38
C SER A 15 9.26 -15.89 -3.44
N TYR A 16 8.97 -14.75 -4.05
CA TYR A 16 7.97 -14.62 -5.09
C TYR A 16 8.33 -13.52 -6.07
N ASP A 17 7.73 -13.60 -7.26
CA ASP A 17 7.95 -12.61 -8.31
C ASP A 17 6.84 -11.57 -8.34
N ILE A 18 7.24 -10.35 -8.68
CA ILE A 18 6.37 -9.23 -9.02
C ILE A 18 6.58 -8.91 -10.48
N GLN A 19 5.53 -8.97 -11.26
CA GLN A 19 5.53 -8.57 -12.66
C GLN A 19 4.94 -7.17 -12.79
N VAL A 20 5.66 -6.27 -13.44
CA VAL A 20 5.22 -4.90 -13.72
C VAL A 20 5.20 -4.68 -15.23
N GLY A 21 4.08 -4.23 -15.76
CA GLY A 21 3.95 -3.96 -17.19
C GLY A 21 2.58 -3.44 -17.57
N HIS A 22 2.35 -3.28 -18.85
CA HIS A 22 1.08 -2.82 -19.41
C HIS A 22 0.38 -3.94 -20.18
N GLY A 23 -0.92 -4.15 -19.93
CA GLY A 23 -1.71 -5.19 -20.59
C GLY A 23 -1.43 -6.61 -20.10
N LEU A 24 -0.90 -6.77 -18.87
CA LEU A 24 -0.58 -8.09 -18.28
C LEU A 24 -1.82 -8.94 -18.01
N LEU A 25 -2.99 -8.34 -17.99
CA LEU A 25 -4.27 -9.05 -17.85
C LEU A 25 -4.83 -9.54 -19.20
N ASP A 26 -4.23 -9.19 -20.33
CA ASP A 26 -4.60 -9.73 -21.64
C ASP A 26 -3.99 -11.11 -21.87
N GLU A 27 -2.72 -11.27 -21.45
CA GLU A 27 -1.98 -12.53 -21.54
C GLU A 27 -0.93 -12.57 -20.42
N ASN A 28 -0.90 -13.64 -19.61
CA ASN A 28 0.09 -13.80 -18.55
C ASN A 28 0.37 -15.30 -18.31
N PRO A 29 1.40 -15.86 -18.98
CA PRO A 29 1.74 -17.27 -18.83
C PRO A 29 2.11 -17.70 -17.41
N ALA A 30 2.79 -16.81 -16.64
CA ALA A 30 3.15 -17.11 -15.24
C ALA A 30 1.91 -17.21 -14.35
N PHE A 31 0.94 -16.33 -14.56
CA PHE A 31 -0.30 -16.34 -13.80
C PHE A 31 -1.17 -17.57 -14.17
N GLN A 32 -1.21 -17.92 -15.46
CA GLN A 32 -1.86 -19.15 -15.91
C GLN A 32 -1.15 -20.41 -15.37
N ALA A 33 0.18 -20.41 -15.29
CA ALA A 33 0.93 -21.52 -14.71
C ALA A 33 0.61 -21.71 -13.21
N LEU A 34 0.47 -20.61 -12.46
CA LEU A 34 0.08 -20.64 -11.05
C LEU A 34 -1.34 -21.21 -10.84
N ALA A 35 -2.28 -20.94 -11.75
CA ALA A 35 -3.67 -21.38 -11.67
C ALA A 35 -3.91 -22.78 -12.25
N ARG A 36 -2.94 -23.35 -12.98
CA ARG A 36 -3.13 -24.59 -13.75
C ARG A 36 -3.62 -25.77 -12.93
N GLY A 37 -4.78 -26.32 -13.32
CA GLY A 37 -5.42 -27.48 -12.68
C GLY A 37 -5.97 -27.22 -11.28
N ARG A 38 -5.96 -25.98 -10.80
CA ARG A 38 -6.42 -25.58 -9.46
C ARG A 38 -7.85 -25.02 -9.51
N SER A 39 -8.59 -25.15 -8.42
CA SER A 39 -9.79 -24.34 -8.19
C SER A 39 -9.35 -22.95 -7.76
N VAL A 40 -9.87 -21.91 -8.40
CA VAL A 40 -9.47 -20.52 -8.19
C VAL A 40 -10.65 -19.71 -7.67
N ALA A 41 -10.46 -18.99 -6.54
CA ALA A 41 -11.36 -17.94 -6.08
C ALA A 41 -10.80 -16.58 -6.46
N VAL A 42 -11.44 -15.84 -7.35
CA VAL A 42 -11.14 -14.45 -7.65
C VAL A 42 -11.95 -13.58 -6.69
N ILE A 43 -11.28 -12.97 -5.72
CA ILE A 43 -11.90 -12.07 -4.74
C ILE A 43 -11.69 -10.64 -5.21
N SER A 44 -12.79 -9.91 -5.37
CA SER A 44 -12.78 -8.52 -5.85
C SER A 44 -13.80 -7.68 -5.10
N ASP A 45 -13.86 -6.39 -5.38
CA ASP A 45 -14.88 -5.50 -4.84
C ASP A 45 -15.87 -5.00 -5.90
N SER A 46 -16.97 -4.40 -5.44
CA SER A 46 -18.06 -3.92 -6.30
C SER A 46 -17.66 -2.82 -7.29
N ASN A 47 -16.50 -2.17 -7.14
CA ASN A 47 -15.99 -1.18 -8.10
C ASN A 47 -15.10 -1.85 -9.15
N VAL A 48 -14.27 -2.81 -8.76
CA VAL A 48 -13.24 -3.42 -9.60
C VAL A 48 -13.76 -4.61 -10.40
N ASP A 49 -14.62 -5.46 -9.80
CA ASP A 49 -15.14 -6.65 -10.46
C ASP A 49 -15.88 -6.36 -11.78
N PRO A 50 -16.75 -5.34 -11.90
CA PRO A 50 -17.42 -5.02 -13.16
C PRO A 50 -16.46 -4.64 -14.29
N ILE A 51 -15.25 -4.17 -13.97
CA ILE A 51 -14.27 -3.69 -14.96
C ILE A 51 -13.31 -4.82 -15.34
N TYR A 52 -12.80 -5.57 -14.37
CA TYR A 52 -11.69 -6.52 -14.56
C TYR A 52 -12.03 -7.96 -14.22
N GLY A 53 -13.12 -8.24 -13.50
CA GLY A 53 -13.46 -9.57 -13.02
C GLY A 53 -13.59 -10.58 -14.16
N ALA A 54 -14.38 -10.25 -15.19
CA ALA A 54 -14.55 -11.11 -16.37
C ALA A 54 -13.25 -11.31 -17.17
N LYS A 55 -12.38 -10.29 -17.20
CA LYS A 55 -11.08 -10.38 -17.88
C LYS A 55 -10.14 -11.35 -17.19
N VAL A 56 -10.03 -11.29 -15.86
CA VAL A 56 -9.21 -12.20 -15.07
C VAL A 56 -9.77 -13.63 -15.11
N GLU A 57 -11.09 -13.78 -15.04
CA GLU A 57 -11.73 -15.08 -15.22
C GLU A 57 -11.41 -15.70 -16.59
N ALA A 58 -11.55 -14.95 -17.68
CA ALA A 58 -11.23 -15.40 -19.03
C ALA A 58 -9.73 -15.76 -19.21
N LEU A 59 -8.83 -15.06 -18.51
CA LEU A 59 -7.40 -15.38 -18.51
C LEU A 59 -7.11 -16.72 -17.84
N LEU A 60 -7.81 -17.06 -16.75
CA LEU A 60 -7.52 -18.22 -15.92
C LEU A 60 -8.37 -19.47 -16.26
N ALA A 61 -9.60 -19.30 -16.71
CA ALA A 61 -10.53 -20.40 -17.00
C ALA A 61 -9.98 -21.47 -17.96
N PRO A 62 -9.18 -21.15 -19.00
CA PRO A 62 -8.63 -22.17 -19.90
C PRO A 62 -7.68 -23.18 -19.24
N VAL A 63 -7.11 -22.83 -18.09
CA VAL A 63 -6.08 -23.62 -17.40
C VAL A 63 -6.48 -24.07 -16.01
N ALA A 64 -7.41 -23.38 -15.36
CA ALA A 64 -7.93 -23.72 -14.04
C ALA A 64 -8.90 -24.91 -14.12
N HIS A 65 -9.07 -25.64 -12.99
CA HIS A 65 -10.13 -26.63 -12.85
C HIS A 65 -11.51 -25.95 -12.81
N GLN A 66 -11.62 -24.87 -12.05
CA GLN A 66 -12.78 -23.96 -12.00
C GLN A 66 -12.33 -22.58 -11.56
N VAL A 67 -13.10 -21.56 -11.91
CA VAL A 67 -12.93 -20.19 -11.42
C VAL A 67 -14.25 -19.72 -10.79
N VAL A 68 -14.18 -19.21 -9.57
CA VAL A 68 -15.32 -18.66 -8.83
C VAL A 68 -15.02 -17.21 -8.49
N ARG A 69 -15.91 -16.28 -8.86
CA ARG A 69 -15.80 -14.88 -8.46
C ARG A 69 -16.56 -14.62 -7.16
N ILE A 70 -15.90 -13.94 -6.23
CA ILE A 70 -16.45 -13.52 -4.93
C ILE A 70 -16.29 -12.02 -4.84
N VAL A 71 -17.42 -11.30 -4.78
CA VAL A 71 -17.43 -9.83 -4.78
C VAL A 71 -17.88 -9.32 -3.43
N VAL A 72 -17.03 -8.49 -2.81
CA VAL A 72 -17.34 -7.80 -1.55
C VAL A 72 -17.72 -6.34 -1.83
N PRO A 73 -18.41 -5.64 -0.92
CA PRO A 73 -18.63 -4.20 -1.05
C PRO A 73 -17.29 -3.44 -1.12
N ALA A 74 -17.20 -2.40 -1.94
CA ALA A 74 -16.00 -1.59 -2.02
C ALA A 74 -15.80 -0.75 -0.75
N GLY A 75 -14.53 -0.50 -0.39
CA GLY A 75 -14.13 0.39 0.69
C GLY A 75 -13.69 -0.30 1.97
N GLU A 76 -13.07 0.50 2.86
CA GLU A 76 -12.40 0.02 4.08
C GLU A 76 -13.32 -0.73 5.06
N ALA A 77 -14.62 -0.45 5.03
CA ALA A 77 -15.62 -1.14 5.87
C ALA A 77 -15.72 -2.65 5.59
N SER A 78 -15.29 -3.09 4.40
CA SER A 78 -15.25 -4.51 4.03
C SER A 78 -14.11 -5.29 4.69
N LYS A 79 -13.13 -4.63 5.28
CA LYS A 79 -12.07 -5.31 6.07
C LYS A 79 -12.61 -5.70 7.45
N CYS A 80 -13.54 -6.64 7.53
CA CYS A 80 -14.22 -7.05 8.74
C CYS A 80 -14.51 -8.56 8.77
N TRP A 81 -14.83 -9.07 9.96
CA TRP A 81 -15.14 -10.49 10.18
C TRP A 81 -16.28 -10.99 9.29
N GLN A 82 -17.33 -10.18 9.10
CA GLN A 82 -18.52 -10.57 8.32
C GLN A 82 -18.15 -10.84 6.86
N GLN A 83 -17.30 -10.01 6.25
CA GLN A 83 -16.87 -10.22 4.87
C GLN A 83 -15.88 -11.39 4.75
N LEU A 84 -15.00 -11.57 5.74
CA LEU A 84 -14.10 -12.73 5.79
C LEU A 84 -14.89 -14.05 5.86
N ASP A 85 -15.90 -14.11 6.72
CA ASP A 85 -16.80 -15.26 6.88
C ASP A 85 -17.56 -15.57 5.58
N ALA A 86 -18.16 -14.53 4.99
CA ALA A 86 -18.87 -14.67 3.71
C ALA A 86 -17.96 -15.17 2.56
N ILE A 87 -16.68 -14.74 2.53
CA ILE A 87 -15.71 -15.27 1.56
C ILE A 87 -15.46 -16.75 1.80
N HIS A 88 -15.26 -17.17 3.07
CA HIS A 88 -15.05 -18.57 3.40
C HIS A 88 -16.26 -19.43 3.05
N ASP A 89 -17.49 -18.96 3.34
CA ASP A 89 -18.71 -19.67 2.98
C ASP A 89 -18.79 -19.92 1.46
N ARG A 90 -18.55 -18.87 0.66
CA ARG A 90 -18.57 -19.01 -0.81
C ARG A 90 -17.50 -19.97 -1.32
N MET A 91 -16.29 -19.97 -0.70
CA MET A 91 -15.22 -20.89 -1.04
C MET A 91 -15.60 -22.35 -0.70
N LEU A 92 -16.24 -22.57 0.45
CA LEU A 92 -16.70 -23.91 0.88
C LEU A 92 -17.86 -24.41 0.02
N GLU A 93 -18.84 -23.56 -0.31
CA GLU A 93 -19.92 -23.88 -1.25
C GLU A 93 -19.38 -24.32 -2.61
N ALA A 94 -18.34 -23.63 -3.11
CA ALA A 94 -17.66 -23.97 -4.35
C ALA A 94 -16.68 -25.16 -4.22
N ARG A 95 -16.61 -25.80 -3.05
CA ARG A 95 -15.76 -26.95 -2.76
C ARG A 95 -14.26 -26.70 -3.01
N LEU A 96 -13.79 -25.50 -2.71
CA LEU A 96 -12.36 -25.21 -2.72
C LEU A 96 -11.65 -26.05 -1.64
N ASP A 97 -10.43 -26.46 -1.92
CA ASP A 97 -9.61 -27.32 -1.07
C ASP A 97 -8.23 -26.69 -0.74
N ARG A 98 -7.35 -27.46 -0.11
CA ARG A 98 -6.00 -27.03 0.27
C ARG A 98 -5.06 -26.74 -0.91
N LYS A 99 -5.40 -27.19 -2.11
CA LYS A 99 -4.63 -26.97 -3.34
C LYS A 99 -5.18 -25.80 -4.15
N SER A 100 -6.29 -25.22 -3.72
CA SER A 100 -6.94 -24.09 -4.36
C SER A 100 -6.09 -22.84 -4.29
N LEU A 101 -6.40 -21.86 -5.12
CA LEU A 101 -5.71 -20.58 -5.22
C LEU A 101 -6.71 -19.44 -4.98
N ILE A 102 -6.33 -18.46 -4.18
CA ILE A 102 -7.02 -17.17 -4.14
C ILE A 102 -6.30 -16.18 -5.06
N VAL A 103 -7.06 -15.41 -5.81
CA VAL A 103 -6.60 -14.27 -6.58
C VAL A 103 -7.25 -13.01 -6.01
N ALA A 104 -6.45 -12.14 -5.42
CA ALA A 104 -6.90 -10.84 -4.93
C ALA A 104 -6.87 -9.82 -6.09
N LEU A 105 -8.04 -9.47 -6.61
CA LEU A 105 -8.20 -8.51 -7.72
C LEU A 105 -8.76 -7.19 -7.19
N GLY A 106 -7.92 -6.21 -6.88
CA GLY A 106 -8.41 -4.95 -6.32
C GLY A 106 -7.33 -4.06 -5.72
N GLY A 107 -7.76 -3.05 -4.97
CA GLY A 107 -6.88 -2.20 -4.18
C GLY A 107 -6.37 -2.87 -2.90
N GLY A 108 -5.72 -2.09 -2.01
CA GLY A 108 -5.17 -2.59 -0.76
C GLY A 108 -6.19 -3.27 0.16
N VAL A 109 -7.43 -2.80 0.19
CA VAL A 109 -8.52 -3.41 0.96
C VAL A 109 -8.75 -4.86 0.54
N VAL A 110 -8.86 -5.10 -0.75
CA VAL A 110 -9.05 -6.45 -1.32
C VAL A 110 -7.80 -7.31 -1.10
N GLY A 111 -6.61 -6.75 -1.31
CA GLY A 111 -5.34 -7.45 -1.08
C GLY A 111 -5.21 -7.96 0.36
N ASP A 112 -5.51 -7.11 1.34
CA ASP A 112 -5.44 -7.45 2.76
C ASP A 112 -6.50 -8.50 3.15
N LEU A 113 -7.74 -8.29 2.74
CA LEU A 113 -8.87 -9.19 3.08
C LEU A 113 -8.71 -10.57 2.42
N ALA A 114 -8.42 -10.60 1.12
CA ALA A 114 -8.24 -11.85 0.37
C ALA A 114 -6.98 -12.62 0.80
N GLY A 115 -5.89 -11.89 1.10
CA GLY A 115 -4.68 -12.49 1.65
C GLY A 115 -4.92 -13.11 3.02
N PHE A 116 -5.73 -12.46 3.88
CA PHE A 116 -6.07 -13.03 5.17
C PHE A 116 -7.09 -14.19 5.04
N ALA A 117 -7.99 -14.13 4.08
CA ALA A 117 -8.82 -15.28 3.72
C ALA A 117 -7.96 -16.48 3.30
N ALA A 118 -6.93 -16.25 2.47
CA ALA A 118 -5.99 -17.31 2.08
C ALA A 118 -5.21 -17.88 3.28
N ALA A 119 -4.74 -17.01 4.18
CA ALA A 119 -3.99 -17.41 5.36
C ALA A 119 -4.81 -18.26 6.34
N SER A 120 -6.12 -18.01 6.45
CA SER A 120 -7.01 -18.66 7.41
C SER A 120 -7.78 -19.87 6.81
N PHE A 121 -8.04 -19.88 5.50
CA PHE A 121 -8.74 -20.98 4.85
C PHE A 121 -7.91 -22.26 4.87
N GLN A 122 -8.48 -23.38 5.36
CA GLN A 122 -7.82 -24.68 5.45
C GLN A 122 -6.42 -24.65 6.14
N ARG A 123 -6.15 -23.68 7.00
CA ARG A 123 -4.87 -23.37 7.68
C ARG A 123 -3.78 -22.80 6.77
N GLY A 124 -4.17 -22.21 5.66
CA GLY A 124 -3.30 -21.55 4.70
C GLY A 124 -3.34 -22.21 3.33
N ILE A 125 -3.69 -21.42 2.32
CA ILE A 125 -3.60 -21.79 0.90
C ILE A 125 -2.84 -20.70 0.14
N ASP A 126 -2.38 -21.02 -1.06
CA ASP A 126 -1.68 -20.05 -1.90
C ASP A 126 -2.59 -18.91 -2.35
N PHE A 127 -2.00 -17.74 -2.53
CA PHE A 127 -2.69 -16.64 -3.19
C PHE A 127 -1.77 -15.86 -4.13
N GLY A 128 -2.38 -15.21 -5.12
CA GLY A 128 -1.74 -14.22 -6.00
C GLY A 128 -2.45 -12.89 -5.90
N GLN A 129 -1.78 -11.81 -6.27
CA GLN A 129 -2.35 -10.46 -6.24
C GLN A 129 -2.35 -9.80 -7.62
N VAL A 130 -3.45 -9.15 -7.94
CA VAL A 130 -3.63 -8.24 -9.07
C VAL A 130 -4.03 -6.87 -8.52
N PRO A 131 -3.03 -6.07 -8.05
CA PRO A 131 -3.31 -4.76 -7.49
C PRO A 131 -3.79 -3.80 -8.58
N THR A 132 -4.94 -3.14 -8.37
CA THR A 132 -5.59 -2.25 -9.35
C THR A 132 -5.55 -0.78 -8.97
N SER A 133 -5.04 -0.43 -7.78
CA SER A 133 -4.74 0.95 -7.40
C SER A 133 -3.23 1.19 -7.34
N LEU A 134 -2.78 2.42 -7.56
CA LEU A 134 -1.36 2.74 -7.50
C LEU A 134 -0.78 2.46 -6.12
N LEU A 135 -1.49 2.83 -5.04
CA LEU A 135 -1.09 2.51 -3.67
C LEU A 135 -0.86 1.01 -3.47
N ALA A 136 -1.73 0.17 -4.03
CA ALA A 136 -1.55 -1.27 -3.94
C ALA A 136 -0.37 -1.75 -4.80
N GLN A 137 -0.16 -1.19 -5.98
CA GLN A 137 0.96 -1.56 -6.85
C GLN A 137 2.32 -1.17 -6.29
N VAL A 138 2.43 -0.08 -5.51
CA VAL A 138 3.73 0.37 -5.00
C VAL A 138 3.96 0.01 -3.54
N ASP A 139 2.90 -0.34 -2.78
CA ASP A 139 3.01 -0.55 -1.35
C ASP A 139 2.29 -1.82 -0.87
N SER A 140 0.96 -1.85 -0.73
CA SER A 140 0.27 -2.88 0.06
C SER A 140 0.43 -4.31 -0.50
N SER A 141 0.68 -4.52 -1.79
CA SER A 141 0.90 -5.85 -2.37
C SER A 141 2.25 -6.49 -2.03
N VAL A 142 3.17 -5.76 -1.38
CA VAL A 142 4.52 -6.22 -1.05
C VAL A 142 4.69 -6.37 0.45
N GLY A 143 5.22 -7.53 0.89
CA GLY A 143 5.59 -7.77 2.29
C GLY A 143 4.58 -8.53 3.11
N GLY A 144 3.55 -9.13 2.48
CA GLY A 144 2.68 -10.15 3.05
C GLY A 144 1.84 -9.76 4.26
N LYS A 145 1.72 -8.47 4.56
CA LYS A 145 0.79 -8.01 5.60
C LYS A 145 -0.62 -8.17 5.09
N THR A 146 -1.40 -9.05 5.72
CA THR A 146 -2.80 -9.30 5.39
C THR A 146 -3.64 -9.18 6.65
N GLY A 147 -4.90 -8.76 6.53
CA GLY A 147 -5.71 -8.61 7.73
C GLY A 147 -7.00 -7.84 7.56
N ILE A 148 -7.70 -7.73 8.68
CA ILE A 148 -8.96 -7.03 8.82
C ILE A 148 -8.89 -6.02 9.97
N ASN A 149 -9.87 -5.13 9.99
CA ASN A 149 -10.05 -4.15 11.04
C ASN A 149 -10.82 -4.76 12.22
N HIS A 150 -10.59 -4.17 13.38
CA HIS A 150 -11.34 -4.44 14.59
C HIS A 150 -11.98 -3.14 15.10
N ALA A 151 -13.04 -3.22 15.87
CA ALA A 151 -13.69 -2.03 16.46
C ALA A 151 -12.73 -1.15 17.29
N ARG A 152 -11.62 -1.72 17.77
CA ARG A 152 -10.58 -1.05 18.57
C ARG A 152 -9.40 -0.53 17.77
N GLY A 153 -9.34 -0.76 16.44
CA GLY A 153 -8.24 -0.28 15.63
C GLY A 153 -8.16 -0.90 14.23
N LYS A 154 -7.53 -0.17 13.33
CA LYS A 154 -7.29 -0.58 11.94
C LYS A 154 -6.20 -1.66 11.89
N ASN A 155 -6.36 -2.68 11.03
CA ASN A 155 -5.37 -3.74 10.78
C ASN A 155 -4.90 -4.50 12.04
N MET A 156 -5.81 -4.68 13.03
CA MET A 156 -5.46 -5.30 14.31
C MET A 156 -5.43 -6.82 14.26
N VAL A 157 -6.08 -7.43 13.30
CA VAL A 157 -6.21 -8.88 13.15
C VAL A 157 -5.73 -9.29 11.77
N GLY A 158 -4.77 -10.20 11.70
CA GLY A 158 -4.21 -10.60 10.42
C GLY A 158 -3.08 -11.61 10.53
N ALA A 159 -2.43 -11.85 9.41
CA ALA A 159 -1.30 -12.76 9.28
C ALA A 159 -0.24 -12.20 8.32
N PHE A 160 1.01 -12.60 8.52
CA PHE A 160 2.04 -12.48 7.49
C PHE A 160 1.88 -13.68 6.54
N HIS A 161 1.34 -13.42 5.34
CA HIS A 161 1.12 -14.42 4.32
C HIS A 161 1.61 -13.88 2.97
N GLN A 162 2.68 -14.46 2.44
CA GLN A 162 3.30 -13.96 1.22
C GLN A 162 2.55 -14.47 -0.02
N PRO A 163 2.31 -13.63 -1.04
CA PRO A 163 1.73 -14.08 -2.30
C PRO A 163 2.72 -14.97 -3.06
N ARG A 164 2.22 -15.79 -3.99
CA ARG A 164 3.04 -16.57 -4.92
C ARG A 164 3.43 -15.78 -6.17
N LEU A 165 2.63 -14.77 -6.51
CA LEU A 165 2.84 -13.89 -7.64
C LEU A 165 2.07 -12.58 -7.43
N VAL A 166 2.67 -11.46 -7.83
CA VAL A 166 2.00 -10.16 -7.94
C VAL A 166 2.04 -9.71 -9.40
N VAL A 167 0.90 -9.37 -9.97
CA VAL A 167 0.77 -8.88 -11.36
C VAL A 167 0.29 -7.43 -11.33
N ALA A 168 1.23 -6.49 -11.39
CA ALA A 168 0.97 -5.05 -11.42
C ALA A 168 0.81 -4.57 -12.87
N ASP A 169 -0.41 -4.62 -13.38
CA ASP A 169 -0.75 -4.11 -14.71
C ASP A 169 -1.00 -2.60 -14.63
N THR A 170 -0.12 -1.79 -15.23
CA THR A 170 -0.27 -0.33 -15.27
C THR A 170 -1.55 0.12 -16.02
N GLY A 171 -2.10 -0.74 -16.87
CA GLY A 171 -3.36 -0.48 -17.58
C GLY A 171 -4.55 -0.31 -16.65
N THR A 172 -4.53 -0.93 -15.46
CA THR A 172 -5.60 -0.81 -14.46
C THR A 172 -5.72 0.60 -13.88
N LEU A 173 -4.63 1.37 -13.89
CA LEU A 173 -4.59 2.72 -13.34
C LEU A 173 -5.36 3.75 -14.20
N LYS A 174 -5.65 3.42 -15.45
CA LYS A 174 -6.46 4.30 -16.34
C LYS A 174 -7.92 4.43 -15.87
N THR A 175 -8.42 3.46 -15.14
CA THR A 175 -9.79 3.48 -14.60
C THR A 175 -9.83 3.92 -13.12
N LEU A 176 -8.66 4.17 -12.53
CA LEU A 176 -8.56 4.64 -11.15
C LEU A 176 -8.95 6.12 -11.08
N PRO A 177 -9.82 6.54 -10.13
CA PRO A 177 -10.10 7.94 -9.92
C PRO A 177 -8.83 8.76 -9.65
N SER A 178 -8.75 9.98 -10.21
CA SER A 178 -7.56 10.84 -10.09
C SER A 178 -7.13 11.12 -8.65
N ARG A 179 -8.09 11.22 -7.72
CA ARG A 179 -7.82 11.39 -6.28
C ARG A 179 -7.12 10.16 -5.68
N GLU A 180 -7.53 8.96 -6.08
CA GLU A 180 -6.90 7.70 -5.66
C GLU A 180 -5.51 7.51 -6.30
N LEU A 181 -5.35 7.94 -7.56
CA LEU A 181 -4.03 7.96 -8.21
C LEU A 181 -3.07 8.88 -7.46
N ALA A 182 -3.51 10.11 -7.15
CA ALA A 182 -2.72 11.06 -6.36
C ALA A 182 -2.37 10.48 -4.98
N ALA A 183 -3.32 9.84 -4.29
CA ALA A 183 -3.07 9.19 -3.01
C ALA A 183 -1.98 8.10 -3.13
N GLY A 184 -1.96 7.32 -4.21
CA GLY A 184 -0.88 6.36 -4.47
C GLY A 184 0.48 7.02 -4.72
N LEU A 185 0.51 8.21 -5.34
CA LEU A 185 1.75 8.98 -5.55
C LEU A 185 2.39 9.44 -4.23
N ALA A 186 1.64 9.57 -3.14
CA ALA A 186 2.22 9.84 -1.82
C ALA A 186 3.23 8.75 -1.41
N GLU A 187 2.92 7.48 -1.65
CA GLU A 187 3.82 6.36 -1.37
C GLU A 187 5.02 6.32 -2.31
N VAL A 188 4.84 6.66 -3.59
CA VAL A 188 5.94 6.83 -4.56
C VAL A 188 6.93 7.89 -4.08
N ILE A 189 6.42 9.07 -3.68
CA ILE A 189 7.23 10.17 -3.12
C ILE A 189 7.90 9.73 -1.82
N LYS A 190 7.18 9.06 -0.93
CA LYS A 190 7.70 8.55 0.33
C LYS A 190 8.91 7.64 0.11
N HIS A 191 8.81 6.67 -0.80
CA HIS A 191 9.90 5.75 -1.07
C HIS A 191 11.17 6.47 -1.52
N GLY A 192 11.05 7.47 -2.40
CA GLY A 192 12.20 8.30 -2.79
C GLY A 192 12.73 9.13 -1.62
N ALA A 193 11.86 9.77 -0.85
CA ALA A 193 12.25 10.61 0.28
C ALA A 193 13.00 9.86 1.38
N ILE A 194 12.71 8.56 1.59
CA ILE A 194 13.33 7.77 2.66
C ILE A 194 14.58 7.00 2.24
N ALA A 195 14.75 6.68 0.95
CA ALA A 195 15.75 5.69 0.53
C ALA A 195 16.54 6.04 -0.73
N ASP A 196 16.06 6.94 -1.60
CA ASP A 196 16.71 7.21 -2.88
C ASP A 196 16.38 8.62 -3.40
N ARG A 197 17.30 9.55 -3.18
CA ARG A 197 17.15 10.93 -3.63
C ARG A 197 17.04 11.05 -5.15
N THR A 198 17.86 10.30 -5.89
CA THR A 198 17.84 10.35 -7.36
C THR A 198 16.49 9.88 -7.91
N TYR A 199 15.92 8.85 -7.29
CA TYR A 199 14.56 8.41 -7.61
C TYR A 199 13.52 9.50 -7.28
N LEU A 200 13.62 10.18 -6.15
CA LEU A 200 12.72 11.29 -5.79
C LEU A 200 12.78 12.42 -6.83
N GLU A 201 13.97 12.79 -7.28
CA GLU A 201 14.18 13.79 -8.32
C GLU A 201 13.55 13.34 -9.67
N GLN A 202 13.71 12.07 -10.03
CA GLN A 202 13.06 11.51 -11.23
C GLN A 202 11.53 11.52 -11.11
N VAL A 203 10.97 11.19 -9.94
CA VAL A 203 9.52 11.29 -9.68
C VAL A 203 9.02 12.73 -9.87
N ALA A 204 9.78 13.73 -9.39
CA ALA A 204 9.42 15.13 -9.58
C ALA A 204 9.37 15.54 -11.07
N VAL A 205 10.33 15.07 -11.85
CA VAL A 205 10.38 15.31 -13.31
C VAL A 205 9.24 14.59 -14.03
N ASP A 206 8.99 13.34 -13.68
CA ASP A 206 7.97 12.49 -14.32
C ASP A 206 6.53 12.81 -13.84
N MET A 207 6.32 13.69 -12.86
CA MET A 207 5.01 13.92 -12.24
C MET A 207 3.88 14.21 -13.24
N PRO A 208 4.04 15.06 -14.27
CA PRO A 208 2.98 15.25 -15.27
C PRO A 208 2.63 13.95 -16.02
N ALA A 209 3.62 13.12 -16.33
CA ALA A 209 3.44 11.84 -17.00
C ALA A 209 2.76 10.80 -16.11
N LEU A 210 3.10 10.78 -14.81
CA LEU A 210 2.48 9.92 -13.80
C LEU A 210 1.00 10.27 -13.60
N LEU A 211 0.67 11.55 -13.48
CA LEU A 211 -0.71 12.03 -13.38
C LEU A 211 -1.53 11.76 -14.66
N ALA A 212 -0.88 11.76 -15.82
CA ALA A 212 -1.49 11.39 -17.10
C ALA A 212 -1.55 9.86 -17.33
N CYS A 213 -1.21 9.04 -16.34
CA CYS A 213 -1.17 7.57 -16.43
C CYS A 213 -0.36 7.05 -17.64
N GLN A 214 0.76 7.71 -17.98
CA GLN A 214 1.64 7.22 -19.06
C GLN A 214 2.29 5.89 -18.64
N PRO A 215 2.12 4.80 -19.43
CA PRO A 215 2.51 3.45 -19.02
C PRO A 215 3.99 3.31 -18.66
N GLU A 216 4.88 3.95 -19.40
CA GLU A 216 6.33 3.85 -19.18
C GLU A 216 6.76 4.59 -17.91
N ALA A 217 6.18 5.77 -17.64
CA ALA A 217 6.47 6.52 -16.41
C ALA A 217 5.95 5.77 -15.18
N LEU A 218 4.72 5.24 -15.26
CA LEU A 218 4.13 4.42 -14.21
C LEU A 218 4.97 3.16 -13.96
N ALA A 219 5.35 2.42 -15.01
CA ALA A 219 6.14 1.20 -14.85
C ALA A 219 7.50 1.48 -14.17
N ARG A 220 8.18 2.57 -14.52
CA ARG A 220 9.42 2.99 -13.85
C ARG A 220 9.21 3.30 -12.38
N ALA A 221 8.19 4.12 -12.08
CA ALA A 221 7.90 4.54 -10.70
C ALA A 221 7.49 3.35 -9.82
N ILE A 222 6.60 2.48 -10.33
CA ILE A 222 6.14 1.28 -9.64
C ILE A 222 7.31 0.34 -9.35
N LEU A 223 8.13 0.05 -10.37
CA LEU A 223 9.26 -0.87 -10.20
C LEU A 223 10.30 -0.33 -9.20
N ALA A 224 10.63 0.96 -9.25
CA ALA A 224 11.57 1.58 -8.32
C ALA A 224 11.02 1.58 -6.89
N SER A 225 9.75 1.95 -6.69
CA SER A 225 9.07 1.86 -5.39
C SER A 225 9.06 0.44 -4.83
N MET A 226 8.71 -0.54 -5.66
CA MET A 226 8.69 -1.95 -5.25
C MET A 226 10.08 -2.47 -4.91
N ARG A 227 11.15 -2.06 -5.63
CA ARG A 227 12.54 -2.42 -5.30
C ARG A 227 12.93 -1.89 -3.91
N ILE A 228 12.64 -0.63 -3.62
CA ILE A 228 12.90 -0.04 -2.30
C ILE A 228 12.16 -0.82 -1.21
N LYS A 229 10.87 -1.05 -1.41
CA LYS A 229 10.07 -1.78 -0.43
C LYS A 229 10.51 -3.23 -0.27
N ALA A 230 10.77 -3.95 -1.36
CA ALA A 230 11.24 -5.33 -1.33
C ALA A 230 12.58 -5.47 -0.59
N ALA A 231 13.53 -4.55 -0.80
CA ALA A 231 14.79 -4.53 -0.08
C ALA A 231 14.58 -4.34 1.43
N VAL A 232 13.68 -3.43 1.83
CA VAL A 232 13.35 -3.21 3.24
C VAL A 232 12.66 -4.43 3.85
N VAL A 233 11.73 -5.06 3.12
CA VAL A 233 11.02 -6.28 3.58
C VAL A 233 11.97 -7.47 3.70
N ALA A 234 12.90 -7.65 2.73
CA ALA A 234 13.89 -8.72 2.79
C ALA A 234 14.83 -8.56 3.99
N ALA A 235 15.19 -7.32 4.34
CA ALA A 235 16.02 -7.02 5.50
C ALA A 235 15.27 -7.14 6.84
N ASP A 236 13.95 -6.92 6.87
CA ASP A 236 13.14 -6.89 8.09
C ASP A 236 11.67 -7.25 7.80
N GLU A 237 11.40 -8.53 7.58
CA GLU A 237 10.05 -9.02 7.23
C GLU A 237 9.00 -8.71 8.31
N ARG A 238 9.37 -8.75 9.60
CA ARG A 238 8.43 -8.65 10.74
C ARG A 238 8.35 -7.27 11.38
N GLU A 239 8.99 -6.26 10.77
CA GLU A 239 8.96 -4.86 11.26
C GLU A 239 9.55 -4.69 12.68
N ALA A 240 10.69 -5.32 12.91
CA ALA A 240 11.40 -5.19 14.17
C ALA A 240 12.49 -4.08 14.15
N GLY A 241 12.79 -3.48 13.01
CA GLY A 241 13.89 -2.52 12.85
C GLY A 241 13.71 -1.58 11.65
N VAL A 242 14.50 -1.79 10.59
CA VAL A 242 14.59 -0.88 9.43
C VAL A 242 13.28 -0.69 8.68
N ARG A 243 12.36 -1.64 8.73
CA ARG A 243 11.03 -1.52 8.10
C ARG A 243 10.21 -0.36 8.71
N ALA A 244 10.53 0.10 9.92
CA ALA A 244 9.92 1.29 10.50
C ALA A 244 10.10 2.54 9.63
N HIS A 245 11.16 2.65 8.81
CA HIS A 245 11.41 3.78 7.91
C HIS A 245 10.26 3.97 6.89
N LEU A 246 9.57 2.89 6.49
CA LEU A 246 8.39 2.98 5.62
C LEU A 246 7.23 3.78 6.24
N ASN A 247 7.30 4.09 7.53
CA ASN A 247 6.29 4.89 8.22
C ASN A 247 6.62 6.40 8.25
N PHE A 248 7.50 6.89 7.38
CA PHE A 248 7.71 8.33 7.23
C PHE A 248 6.39 9.03 6.91
N GLY A 249 6.04 10.05 7.69
CA GLY A 249 4.76 10.75 7.61
C GLY A 249 3.57 10.04 8.29
N HIS A 250 3.66 8.75 8.58
CA HIS A 250 2.50 7.97 9.06
C HIS A 250 2.07 8.32 10.49
N THR A 251 2.97 8.70 11.38
CA THR A 251 2.60 9.07 12.75
C THR A 251 1.64 10.26 12.77
N PHE A 252 1.90 11.29 11.97
CA PHE A 252 0.98 12.42 11.78
C PHE A 252 -0.20 12.04 10.89
N GLY A 253 0.04 11.28 9.81
CA GLY A 253 -0.98 10.84 8.88
C GLY A 253 -2.09 10.00 9.53
N HIS A 254 -1.74 9.02 10.35
CA HIS A 254 -2.73 8.21 11.09
C HIS A 254 -3.56 9.07 12.06
N ALA A 255 -2.95 10.06 12.72
CA ALA A 255 -3.69 11.00 13.55
C ALA A 255 -4.73 11.78 12.72
N ILE A 256 -4.39 12.17 11.48
CA ILE A 256 -5.32 12.81 10.55
C ILE A 256 -6.44 11.85 10.14
N GLU A 257 -6.13 10.61 9.75
CA GLU A 257 -7.14 9.60 9.36
C GLU A 257 -8.13 9.33 10.50
N VAL A 258 -7.63 9.13 11.72
CA VAL A 258 -8.47 8.85 12.91
C VAL A 258 -9.34 10.04 13.24
N GLY A 259 -8.77 11.24 13.30
CA GLY A 259 -9.49 12.47 13.67
C GLY A 259 -10.53 12.89 12.63
N ALA A 260 -10.25 12.69 11.33
CA ALA A 260 -11.20 12.99 10.27
C ALA A 260 -12.40 12.01 10.24
N GLY A 261 -12.21 10.80 10.75
CA GLY A 261 -13.08 9.66 10.48
C GLY A 261 -12.77 9.02 9.12
N TYR A 262 -12.84 7.71 9.09
CA TYR A 262 -12.47 6.94 7.91
C TYR A 262 -13.24 7.37 6.65
N GLY A 263 -12.52 7.46 5.53
CA GLY A 263 -13.07 7.78 4.21
C GLY A 263 -13.17 9.27 3.86
N LYS A 264 -12.97 10.20 4.79
CA LYS A 264 -12.93 11.65 4.48
C LYS A 264 -11.59 12.06 3.86
N TRP A 265 -10.50 11.59 4.45
CA TRP A 265 -9.16 11.69 3.89
C TRP A 265 -8.73 10.32 3.39
N LEU A 266 -8.18 10.27 2.18
CA LEU A 266 -7.52 9.07 1.71
C LEU A 266 -6.20 8.88 2.46
N HIS A 267 -5.76 7.64 2.59
CA HIS A 267 -4.50 7.31 3.28
C HIS A 267 -3.33 8.14 2.76
N GLY A 268 -3.13 8.17 1.45
CA GLY A 268 -2.02 8.93 0.84
C GLY A 268 -2.14 10.44 1.02
N GLU A 269 -3.35 11.01 1.11
CA GLU A 269 -3.54 12.43 1.44
C GLU A 269 -3.07 12.73 2.87
N ALA A 270 -3.43 11.88 3.82
CA ALA A 270 -3.03 12.02 5.21
C ALA A 270 -1.52 11.82 5.38
N VAL A 271 -0.95 10.82 4.71
CA VAL A 271 0.51 10.58 4.71
C VAL A 271 1.26 11.72 4.06
N ALA A 272 0.75 12.33 2.97
CA ALA A 272 1.38 13.47 2.31
C ALA A 272 1.51 14.68 3.24
N ALA A 273 0.43 15.09 3.91
CA ALA A 273 0.46 16.13 4.93
C ALA A 273 1.40 15.75 6.08
N GLY A 274 1.34 14.49 6.52
CA GLY A 274 2.20 13.95 7.56
C GLY A 274 3.69 13.93 7.18
N MET A 275 4.04 13.69 5.92
CA MET A 275 5.43 13.76 5.43
C MET A 275 5.98 15.19 5.54
N VAL A 276 5.18 16.22 5.23
CA VAL A 276 5.60 17.61 5.38
C VAL A 276 5.85 17.93 6.85
N MET A 277 4.99 17.45 7.76
CA MET A 277 5.17 17.65 9.21
C MET A 277 6.40 16.89 9.73
N ALA A 278 6.64 15.67 9.30
CA ALA A 278 7.82 14.88 9.69
C ALA A 278 9.13 15.47 9.13
N ALA A 279 9.07 16.06 7.93
CA ALA A 279 10.20 16.77 7.34
C ALA A 279 10.49 18.09 8.10
N ASP A 280 9.48 18.86 8.51
CA ASP A 280 9.67 20.03 9.37
C ASP A 280 10.25 19.64 10.74
N LEU A 281 9.79 18.54 11.32
CA LEU A 281 10.40 17.99 12.53
C LEU A 281 11.89 17.67 12.30
N SER A 282 12.25 17.14 11.14
CA SER A 282 13.65 16.84 10.77
C SER A 282 14.50 18.13 10.69
N VAL A 283 13.94 19.22 10.13
CA VAL A 283 14.60 20.55 10.08
C VAL A 283 14.81 21.10 11.49
N ARG A 284 13.79 21.10 12.34
CA ARG A 284 13.86 21.61 13.71
C ARG A 284 14.82 20.82 14.61
N LEU A 285 15.02 19.55 14.29
CA LEU A 285 16.03 18.68 14.94
C LEU A 285 17.45 18.87 14.35
N GLY A 286 17.63 19.77 13.38
CA GLY A 286 18.93 20.00 12.73
C GLY A 286 19.43 18.86 11.86
N ARG A 287 18.52 17.97 11.43
CA ARG A 287 18.86 16.76 10.63
C ARG A 287 18.73 16.98 9.13
N MET A 288 18.02 18.01 8.70
CA MET A 288 17.76 18.32 7.29
C MET A 288 17.73 19.85 7.09
N PRO A 289 18.31 20.39 6.00
CA PRO A 289 18.21 21.81 5.68
C PRO A 289 16.76 22.17 5.24
N ALA A 290 16.36 23.43 5.53
CA ALA A 290 15.00 23.91 5.27
C ALA A 290 14.64 23.89 3.76
N GLU A 291 15.61 24.08 2.89
CA GLU A 291 15.45 24.05 1.43
C GLU A 291 14.93 22.69 0.93
N GLN A 292 15.32 21.59 1.61
CA GLN A 292 14.85 20.26 1.29
C GLN A 292 13.41 20.00 1.75
N LEU A 293 12.95 20.64 2.83
CA LEU A 293 11.54 20.65 3.21
C LEU A 293 10.70 21.35 2.14
N ASP A 294 11.17 22.50 1.65
CA ASP A 294 10.47 23.24 0.59
C ASP A 294 10.46 22.47 -0.74
N GLU A 295 11.53 21.74 -1.03
CA GLU A 295 11.61 20.83 -2.19
C GLU A 295 10.56 19.72 -2.07
N LEU A 296 10.52 18.99 -0.94
CA LEU A 296 9.54 17.93 -0.70
C LEU A 296 8.10 18.47 -0.79
N ARG A 297 7.84 19.64 -0.20
CA ARG A 297 6.52 20.30 -0.27
C ARG A 297 6.10 20.60 -1.71
N ARG A 298 7.02 21.09 -2.55
CA ARG A 298 6.75 21.32 -3.98
C ARG A 298 6.42 20.03 -4.72
N ILE A 299 7.16 18.95 -4.47
CA ILE A 299 6.91 17.64 -5.09
C ILE A 299 5.52 17.11 -4.68
N ILE A 300 5.18 17.17 -3.40
CA ILE A 300 3.87 16.75 -2.89
C ILE A 300 2.73 17.58 -3.52
N THR A 301 2.92 18.91 -3.60
CA THR A 301 1.94 19.80 -4.24
C THR A 301 1.76 19.48 -5.73
N SER A 302 2.83 19.17 -6.45
CA SER A 302 2.77 18.83 -7.88
C SER A 302 2.02 17.51 -8.14
N ALA A 303 1.92 16.63 -7.15
CA ALA A 303 1.12 15.41 -7.18
C ALA A 303 -0.37 15.64 -6.84
N ASN A 304 -0.83 16.90 -6.72
CA ASN A 304 -2.17 17.28 -6.27
C ASN A 304 -2.52 16.79 -4.84
N LEU A 305 -1.51 16.67 -3.98
CA LEU A 305 -1.67 16.20 -2.60
C LEU A 305 -1.66 17.37 -1.61
N PRO A 306 -2.39 17.25 -0.48
CA PRO A 306 -2.38 18.27 0.56
C PRO A 306 -1.03 18.31 1.29
N THR A 307 -0.59 19.53 1.64
CA THR A 307 0.64 19.78 2.40
C THR A 307 0.36 20.36 3.79
N ARG A 308 -0.92 20.48 4.16
CA ARG A 308 -1.36 20.96 5.47
C ARG A 308 -2.42 20.01 6.03
N ALA A 309 -2.40 19.88 7.35
CA ALA A 309 -3.33 19.08 8.12
C ALA A 309 -4.62 19.85 8.46
N PRO A 310 -5.73 19.17 8.80
CA PRO A 310 -6.96 19.81 9.25
C PRO A 310 -6.75 20.70 10.50
N ALA A 311 -7.49 21.81 10.60
CA ALA A 311 -7.41 22.75 11.72
C ALA A 311 -8.17 22.24 12.96
N TRP A 312 -7.62 21.22 13.62
CA TRP A 312 -8.12 20.73 14.91
C TRP A 312 -7.21 21.21 16.06
N PRO A 313 -7.69 21.17 17.31
CA PRO A 313 -6.84 21.40 18.46
C PRO A 313 -5.63 20.48 18.48
N VAL A 314 -4.45 21.00 18.80
CA VAL A 314 -3.20 20.23 18.86
C VAL A 314 -3.32 19.03 19.79
N ASP A 315 -4.05 19.16 20.90
CA ASP A 315 -4.29 18.09 21.86
C ASP A 315 -5.06 16.90 21.25
N ASP A 316 -5.90 17.13 20.25
CA ASP A 316 -6.59 16.06 19.56
C ASP A 316 -5.61 15.22 18.72
N TYR A 317 -4.67 15.89 18.03
CA TYR A 317 -3.58 15.19 17.32
C TYR A 317 -2.76 14.32 18.27
N LEU A 318 -2.33 14.85 19.38
CA LEU A 318 -1.52 14.13 20.37
C LEU A 318 -2.29 12.92 20.93
N ARG A 319 -3.59 13.09 21.20
CA ARG A 319 -4.45 11.99 21.65
C ARG A 319 -4.56 10.88 20.61
N HIS A 320 -4.73 11.23 19.33
CA HIS A 320 -4.78 10.24 18.24
C HIS A 320 -3.44 9.55 18.02
N MET A 321 -2.32 10.28 18.14
CA MET A 321 -0.98 9.71 18.05
C MET A 321 -0.66 8.73 19.19
N ALA A 322 -1.15 8.98 20.41
CA ALA A 322 -0.96 8.10 21.57
C ALA A 322 -1.64 6.73 21.43
N ILE A 323 -2.68 6.63 20.57
CA ILE A 323 -3.39 5.37 20.28
C ILE A 323 -2.62 4.51 19.25
N ASP A 324 -1.65 5.10 18.52
CA ASP A 324 -0.87 4.35 17.53
C ASP A 324 -0.01 3.27 18.23
N LYS A 325 -0.05 2.05 17.72
CA LYS A 325 0.67 0.85 18.20
C LYS A 325 2.19 1.02 18.32
N LYS A 326 2.76 2.06 17.70
CA LYS A 326 4.19 2.34 17.64
C LYS A 326 4.72 3.14 18.82
N ALA A 327 3.86 3.49 19.77
CA ALA A 327 4.28 4.13 21.01
C ALA A 327 4.97 3.11 21.91
N ASP A 328 6.28 3.22 22.05
CA ASP A 328 7.04 2.48 23.06
C ASP A 328 6.81 3.13 24.43
N HIS A 329 6.11 2.43 25.32
CA HIS A 329 5.65 2.95 26.60
C HIS A 329 4.83 4.27 26.53
N GLY A 330 4.06 4.46 25.43
CA GLY A 330 3.22 5.64 25.26
C GLY A 330 3.94 6.87 24.64
N ILE A 331 5.22 6.76 24.30
CA ILE A 331 5.99 7.82 23.64
C ILE A 331 6.08 7.50 22.14
N PRO A 332 5.55 8.38 21.26
CA PRO A 332 5.63 8.17 19.82
C PRO A 332 7.09 8.14 19.32
N VAL A 333 7.39 7.17 18.44
CA VAL A 333 8.63 7.14 17.67
C VAL A 333 8.34 7.74 16.29
N PHE A 334 9.11 8.75 15.92
CA PHE A 334 8.98 9.43 14.64
C PHE A 334 10.00 8.89 13.63
N VAL A 335 9.58 8.78 12.38
CA VAL A 335 10.51 8.66 11.27
C VAL A 335 10.81 10.05 10.77
N VAL A 336 12.09 10.40 10.73
CA VAL A 336 12.65 11.69 10.28
C VAL A 336 13.64 11.46 9.16
N LEU A 337 14.09 12.53 8.50
CA LEU A 337 15.08 12.48 7.43
C LEU A 337 16.41 13.08 7.88
N ASN A 338 17.51 12.40 7.61
CA ASN A 338 18.87 12.95 7.65
C ASN A 338 19.24 13.50 6.25
N GLY A 339 18.42 14.39 5.72
CA GLY A 339 18.35 14.77 4.32
C GLY A 339 17.47 13.84 3.48
N LEU A 340 16.98 14.34 2.33
CA LEU A 340 16.17 13.56 1.39
C LEU A 340 16.96 12.33 0.90
N GLY A 341 16.29 11.18 0.88
CA GLY A 341 16.88 9.88 0.55
C GLY A 341 17.42 9.10 1.75
N HIS A 342 17.38 9.64 2.97
CA HIS A 342 17.96 9.00 4.15
C HIS A 342 17.05 9.11 5.37
N ALA A 343 16.28 8.06 5.65
CA ALA A 343 15.41 8.01 6.82
C ALA A 343 16.14 7.53 8.08
N ALA A 344 15.64 7.98 9.24
CA ALA A 344 16.04 7.51 10.55
C ALA A 344 14.86 7.56 11.51
N THR A 345 14.93 6.82 12.61
CA THR A 345 13.94 6.90 13.69
C THR A 345 14.47 7.77 14.84
N THR A 346 13.57 8.49 15.51
CA THR A 346 13.92 9.31 16.67
C THR A 346 12.73 9.50 17.61
N ARG A 347 13.00 9.87 18.84
CA ARG A 347 12.02 10.46 19.75
C ARG A 347 12.16 11.98 19.70
N ALA A 348 11.09 12.70 19.94
CA ALA A 348 11.09 14.16 19.97
C ALA A 348 10.34 14.66 21.20
N ASP A 349 10.75 15.81 21.72
CA ASP A 349 10.06 16.48 22.81
C ASP A 349 8.64 16.89 22.42
N GLU A 350 7.68 16.71 23.31
CA GLU A 350 6.29 17.04 23.06
C GLU A 350 6.11 18.51 22.65
N ALA A 351 6.86 19.44 23.25
CA ALA A 351 6.80 20.85 22.90
C ALA A 351 7.17 21.09 21.43
N LEU A 352 8.18 20.37 20.91
CA LEU A 352 8.58 20.45 19.51
C LEU A 352 7.51 19.87 18.59
N VAL A 353 6.93 18.73 18.94
CA VAL A 353 5.84 18.10 18.18
C VAL A 353 4.61 19.00 18.13
N ARG A 354 4.24 19.63 19.25
CA ARG A 354 3.15 20.62 19.32
C ARG A 354 3.38 21.81 18.38
N ALA A 355 4.58 22.34 18.35
CA ALA A 355 4.95 23.45 17.45
C ALA A 355 4.83 23.03 15.98
N VAL A 356 5.34 21.85 15.61
CA VAL A 356 5.19 21.29 14.26
C VAL A 356 3.71 21.18 13.87
N ILE A 357 2.88 20.59 14.75
CA ILE A 357 1.44 20.45 14.46
C ILE A 357 0.82 21.84 14.24
N ALA A 358 1.03 22.79 15.16
CA ALA A 358 0.44 24.13 15.11
C ALA A 358 0.76 24.88 13.80
N ASP A 359 2.00 24.78 13.32
CA ASP A 359 2.47 25.48 12.11
C ASP A 359 1.96 24.87 10.80
N HIS A 360 1.47 23.62 10.84
CA HIS A 360 0.99 22.89 9.67
C HIS A 360 -0.54 22.73 9.59
N LEU A 361 -1.30 23.36 10.47
CA LEU A 361 -2.77 23.41 10.38
C LEU A 361 -3.21 24.32 9.21
N ARG A 362 -4.37 23.99 8.59
CA ARG A 362 -5.00 24.81 7.54
C ARG A 362 -5.60 26.09 8.11
#